data_c45a97f53b74766e4a1f16e78328a8a9
#
_entry.id   c45a97f53b74766e4a1f16e78328a8a9
#
_cell.length_a   1.000
_cell.length_b   1.000
_cell.length_c   1.000
_cell.angle_alpha   90.00
_cell.angle_beta   90.00
_cell.angle_gamma   90.00
#
_symmetry.space_group_name_H-M   'P 1'
#
loop_
_entity.id
_entity.type
_entity.pdbx_description
1 polymer ?
#
loop_
_entity_poly.entity_id
_entity_poly.type
_entity_poly.pdbx_seq_one_letter_code
_entity_poly.pdbx_strand_id
1 'polypeptide(L)'
;PEEVRYLFLTHAHDDHAGFLEEWMSKHPQTQVIAHEKAIDGLRKGQNGFDGGCSTMQAFLFCQLMALLGNGEHRYPRLSEEHLSEMVTLNEDNLSQMESELQGKILFTPGHTADSISLLVNDNLFCGDAAMNGIPSSNRITIWVESKDEFEQSWDAILASGAKKIYPAHGSPFYPKDLSRNKLFIHDLQLRPLKHKTQG
;
A
#
# COMPACT_ATOMS: atom_id res chain seq x y z
N PRO A 1 -19.52 4.96 12.26
CA PRO A 1 -19.37 4.44 10.90
C PRO A 1 -20.36 5.06 9.91
N GLU A 2 -21.58 5.42 10.36
CA GLU A 2 -22.62 6.00 9.49
C GLU A 2 -22.24 7.34 8.84
N GLU A 3 -21.19 8.00 9.33
CA GLU A 3 -20.68 9.28 8.81
C GLU A 3 -19.47 9.12 7.88
N VAL A 4 -18.96 7.88 7.66
CA VAL A 4 -17.83 7.66 6.76
C VAL A 4 -18.31 7.68 5.31
N ARG A 5 -17.96 8.75 4.59
CA ARG A 5 -18.32 8.92 3.19
C ARG A 5 -17.34 8.21 2.25
N TYR A 6 -16.05 8.31 2.54
CA TYR A 6 -14.98 7.71 1.73
C TYR A 6 -14.07 6.84 2.58
N LEU A 7 -13.68 5.71 2.01
CA LEU A 7 -12.61 4.84 2.50
C LEU A 7 -11.53 4.79 1.43
N PHE A 8 -10.35 5.33 1.74
CA PHE A 8 -9.22 5.37 0.82
C PHE A 8 -8.31 4.17 1.08
N LEU A 9 -8.32 3.20 0.14
CA LEU A 9 -7.45 2.02 0.20
C LEU A 9 -6.10 2.35 -0.43
N THR A 10 -5.04 2.30 0.36
CA THR A 10 -3.69 2.61 -0.13
C THR A 10 -3.15 1.56 -1.09
N HIS A 11 -3.47 0.27 -0.87
CA HIS A 11 -3.12 -0.85 -1.74
C HIS A 11 -3.85 -2.13 -1.30
N ALA A 12 -3.88 -3.16 -2.16
CA ALA A 12 -4.68 -4.37 -1.99
C ALA A 12 -3.93 -5.53 -1.31
N HIS A 13 -3.27 -5.28 -0.16
CA HIS A 13 -2.71 -6.35 0.66
C HIS A 13 -3.70 -6.83 1.74
N ASP A 14 -3.49 -8.04 2.25
CA ASP A 14 -4.37 -8.73 3.19
C ASP A 14 -4.62 -7.95 4.49
N ASP A 15 -3.61 -7.30 5.02
CA ASP A 15 -3.68 -6.46 6.23
C ASP A 15 -4.31 -5.08 6.00
N HIS A 16 -4.49 -4.67 4.73
CA HIS A 16 -5.16 -3.42 4.33
C HIS A 16 -6.56 -3.64 3.75
N ALA A 17 -6.75 -4.71 2.98
CA ALA A 17 -7.99 -4.96 2.25
C ALA A 17 -8.86 -6.07 2.90
N GLY A 18 -8.34 -6.79 3.89
CA GLY A 18 -8.97 -7.98 4.43
C GLY A 18 -10.34 -7.78 5.07
N PHE A 19 -10.70 -6.54 5.43
CA PHE A 19 -11.99 -6.19 6.02
C PHE A 19 -13.01 -5.64 5.01
N LEU A 20 -12.61 -5.38 3.77
CA LEU A 20 -13.42 -4.58 2.82
C LEU A 20 -14.76 -5.23 2.47
N GLU A 21 -14.79 -6.53 2.19
CA GLU A 21 -16.05 -7.23 1.84
C GLU A 21 -17.09 -7.10 2.96
N GLU A 22 -16.67 -7.27 4.20
CA GLU A 22 -17.53 -7.10 5.35
C GLU A 22 -17.93 -5.64 5.56
N TRP A 23 -16.99 -4.71 5.35
CA TRP A 23 -17.24 -3.27 5.49
C TRP A 23 -18.27 -2.79 4.49
N MET A 24 -18.11 -3.09 3.21
CA MET A 24 -19.01 -2.65 2.15
C MET A 24 -20.41 -3.23 2.33
N SER A 25 -20.52 -4.50 2.74
CA SER A 25 -21.81 -5.11 3.08
C SER A 25 -22.54 -4.39 4.22
N LYS A 26 -21.81 -3.90 5.22
CA LYS A 26 -22.40 -3.23 6.40
C LYS A 26 -22.59 -1.72 6.22
N HIS A 27 -21.85 -1.11 5.30
CA HIS A 27 -21.80 0.34 5.09
C HIS A 27 -21.94 0.70 3.61
N PRO A 28 -23.07 0.36 2.96
CA PRO A 28 -23.25 0.57 1.51
C PRO A 28 -23.21 2.05 1.09
N GLN A 29 -23.29 2.98 2.04
CA GLN A 29 -23.17 4.42 1.80
C GLN A 29 -21.70 4.88 1.69
N THR A 30 -20.73 4.06 2.09
CA THR A 30 -19.31 4.40 2.04
C THR A 30 -18.74 4.06 0.67
N GLN A 31 -18.20 5.03 -0.02
CA GLN A 31 -17.48 4.80 -1.27
C GLN A 31 -16.04 4.38 -0.99
N VAL A 32 -15.65 3.20 -1.44
CA VAL A 32 -14.28 2.73 -1.37
C VAL A 32 -13.52 3.22 -2.59
N ILE A 33 -12.39 3.89 -2.37
CA ILE A 33 -11.51 4.41 -3.43
C ILE A 33 -10.25 3.54 -3.44
N ALA A 34 -9.92 2.96 -4.59
CA ALA A 34 -8.67 2.21 -4.79
C ALA A 34 -8.11 2.46 -6.18
N HIS A 35 -6.82 2.26 -6.35
CA HIS A 35 -6.18 2.33 -7.67
C HIS A 35 -6.75 1.25 -8.62
N GLU A 36 -6.84 1.54 -9.92
CA GLU A 36 -7.35 0.56 -10.90
C GLU A 36 -6.60 -0.78 -10.89
N LYS A 37 -5.30 -0.76 -10.61
CA LYS A 37 -4.47 -1.98 -10.52
C LYS A 37 -4.78 -2.84 -9.29
N ALA A 38 -5.50 -2.33 -8.28
CA ALA A 38 -5.93 -3.09 -7.11
C ALA A 38 -7.03 -4.12 -7.44
N ILE A 39 -7.83 -3.88 -8.47
CA ILE A 39 -9.07 -4.61 -8.76
C ILE A 39 -8.83 -6.11 -8.92
N ASP A 40 -7.77 -6.50 -9.60
CA ASP A 40 -7.46 -7.93 -9.79
C ASP A 40 -7.06 -8.62 -8.48
N GLY A 41 -6.30 -7.96 -7.62
CA GLY A 41 -5.96 -8.46 -6.29
C GLY A 41 -7.19 -8.62 -5.40
N LEU A 42 -8.05 -7.61 -5.37
CA LEU A 42 -9.31 -7.61 -4.61
C LEU A 42 -10.26 -8.70 -5.08
N ARG A 43 -10.37 -8.93 -6.40
CA ARG A 43 -11.17 -10.01 -7.00
C ARG A 43 -10.64 -11.39 -6.62
N LYS A 44 -9.32 -11.56 -6.59
CA LYS A 44 -8.67 -12.83 -6.22
C LYS A 44 -8.68 -13.07 -4.71
N GLY A 45 -8.68 -12.00 -3.90
CA GLY A 45 -8.54 -12.06 -2.44
C GLY A 45 -7.17 -12.60 -2.02
N GLN A 46 -6.13 -12.15 -2.68
CA GLN A 46 -4.75 -12.59 -2.41
C GLN A 46 -3.75 -11.51 -2.85
N ASN A 47 -2.70 -11.34 -2.03
CA ASN A 47 -1.59 -10.46 -2.37
C ASN A 47 -0.84 -10.95 -3.63
N GLY A 48 -0.25 -10.03 -4.37
CA GLY A 48 0.79 -10.34 -5.34
C GLY A 48 2.07 -10.84 -4.66
N PHE A 49 2.88 -11.61 -5.39
CA PHE A 49 4.16 -12.13 -4.89
C PHE A 49 5.34 -11.72 -5.78
N ASP A 50 5.14 -10.72 -6.61
CA ASP A 50 6.22 -10.13 -7.41
C ASP A 50 7.21 -9.40 -6.49
N GLY A 51 8.49 -9.32 -6.89
CA GLY A 51 9.52 -8.66 -6.10
C GLY A 51 10.13 -9.51 -4.99
N GLY A 52 10.29 -8.92 -3.79
CA GLY A 52 10.94 -9.63 -2.67
C GLY A 52 11.12 -8.81 -1.41
N CYS A 53 11.63 -9.46 -0.38
CA CYS A 53 11.96 -8.83 0.88
C CYS A 53 13.15 -7.87 0.72
N SER A 54 13.04 -6.69 1.28
CA SER A 54 14.02 -5.61 1.17
C SER A 54 15.31 -5.84 1.96
N THR A 55 15.26 -6.64 3.02
CA THR A 55 16.40 -6.94 3.90
C THR A 55 16.44 -8.40 4.28
N MET A 56 17.58 -8.87 4.82
CA MET A 56 17.67 -10.21 5.39
C MET A 56 16.77 -10.40 6.60
N GLN A 57 16.60 -9.36 7.41
CA GLN A 57 15.69 -9.40 8.57
C GLN A 57 14.24 -9.54 8.13
N ALA A 58 13.82 -8.77 7.11
CA ALA A 58 12.51 -8.90 6.50
C ALA A 58 12.29 -10.28 5.91
N PHE A 59 13.28 -10.84 5.22
CA PHE A 59 13.23 -12.18 4.65
C PHE A 59 13.03 -13.27 5.72
N LEU A 60 13.80 -13.23 6.80
CA LEU A 60 13.67 -14.17 7.91
C LEU A 60 12.31 -14.03 8.61
N PHE A 61 11.83 -12.79 8.76
CA PHE A 61 10.49 -12.52 9.31
C PHE A 61 9.40 -13.13 8.43
N CYS A 62 9.42 -12.87 7.11
CA CYS A 62 8.45 -13.44 6.18
C CYS A 62 8.50 -14.98 6.14
N GLN A 63 9.70 -15.59 6.21
CA GLN A 63 9.82 -17.04 6.31
C GLN A 63 9.20 -17.58 7.61
N LEU A 64 9.42 -16.91 8.73
CA LEU A 64 8.81 -17.30 10.01
C LEU A 64 7.29 -17.19 9.93
N MET A 65 6.74 -16.12 9.36
CA MET A 65 5.30 -15.97 9.17
C MET A 65 4.73 -17.07 8.27
N ALA A 66 5.45 -17.43 7.20
CA ALA A 66 5.04 -18.52 6.32
C ALA A 66 5.02 -19.89 7.06
N LEU A 67 6.01 -20.15 7.92
CA LEU A 67 6.07 -21.37 8.75
C LEU A 67 4.91 -21.42 9.78
N LEU A 68 4.46 -20.26 10.25
CA LEU A 68 3.32 -20.13 11.17
C LEU A 68 1.96 -20.18 10.46
N GLY A 69 1.93 -20.42 9.14
CA GLY A 69 0.69 -20.55 8.36
C GLY A 69 0.19 -19.23 7.75
N ASN A 70 0.91 -18.13 7.90
CA ASN A 70 0.53 -16.81 7.37
C ASN A 70 1.26 -16.46 6.05
N GLY A 71 1.71 -17.46 5.28
CA GLY A 71 2.47 -17.24 4.05
C GLY A 71 1.65 -17.14 2.76
N GLU A 72 0.34 -17.43 2.80
CA GLU A 72 -0.50 -17.39 1.62
C GLU A 72 -1.10 -16.01 1.35
N HIS A 73 -1.11 -15.13 2.34
CA HIS A 73 -1.62 -13.76 2.24
C HIS A 73 -2.99 -13.68 1.54
N ARG A 74 -3.92 -14.55 1.97
CA ARG A 74 -5.29 -14.58 1.46
C ARG A 74 -6.23 -13.80 2.35
N TYR A 75 -7.21 -13.16 1.73
CA TYR A 75 -8.27 -12.41 2.40
C TYR A 75 -9.62 -12.60 1.70
N PRO A 76 -10.75 -12.19 2.30
CA PRO A 76 -12.05 -12.28 1.66
C PRO A 76 -12.06 -11.53 0.32
N ARG A 77 -12.42 -12.24 -0.74
CA ARG A 77 -12.57 -11.66 -2.09
C ARG A 77 -13.72 -10.68 -2.10
N LEU A 78 -13.55 -9.55 -2.78
CA LEU A 78 -14.68 -8.69 -3.08
C LEU A 78 -15.56 -9.33 -4.14
N SER A 79 -16.88 -9.24 -3.91
CA SER A 79 -17.91 -9.62 -4.90
C SER A 79 -17.84 -8.69 -6.12
N GLU A 80 -18.31 -9.14 -7.28
CA GLU A 80 -18.38 -8.29 -8.48
C GLU A 80 -19.33 -7.09 -8.26
N GLU A 81 -20.34 -7.24 -7.40
CA GLU A 81 -21.21 -6.16 -6.98
C GLU A 81 -20.41 -5.07 -6.26
N HIS A 82 -19.68 -5.42 -5.19
CA HIS A 82 -18.85 -4.47 -4.47
C HIS A 82 -17.75 -3.86 -5.33
N LEU A 83 -17.09 -4.66 -6.20
CA LEU A 83 -16.09 -4.12 -7.14
C LEU A 83 -16.69 -3.06 -8.07
N SER A 84 -17.93 -3.22 -8.52
CA SER A 84 -18.62 -2.26 -9.39
C SER A 84 -19.04 -0.97 -8.68
N GLU A 85 -19.19 -1.01 -7.36
CA GLU A 85 -19.53 0.14 -6.52
C GLU A 85 -18.32 0.98 -6.10
N MET A 86 -17.12 0.45 -6.27
CA MET A 86 -15.88 1.15 -5.93
C MET A 86 -15.57 2.30 -6.89
N VAL A 87 -14.94 3.33 -6.37
CA VAL A 87 -14.30 4.36 -7.19
C VAL A 87 -12.92 3.84 -7.60
N THR A 88 -12.83 3.41 -8.86
CA THR A 88 -11.57 2.95 -9.46
C THR A 88 -10.75 4.15 -9.89
N LEU A 89 -9.71 4.48 -9.12
CA LEU A 89 -8.87 5.64 -9.34
C LEU A 89 -7.88 5.38 -10.49
N ASN A 90 -7.84 6.34 -11.42
CA ASN A 90 -6.88 6.42 -12.51
C ASN A 90 -6.56 7.90 -12.84
N GLU A 91 -5.76 8.15 -13.87
CA GLU A 91 -5.39 9.52 -14.27
C GLU A 91 -6.59 10.38 -14.71
N ASP A 92 -7.63 9.76 -15.29
CA ASP A 92 -8.79 10.49 -15.86
C ASP A 92 -9.69 11.10 -14.76
N ASN A 93 -9.83 10.42 -13.61
CA ASN A 93 -10.69 10.89 -12.51
C ASN A 93 -9.91 11.46 -11.31
N LEU A 94 -8.58 11.50 -11.38
CA LEU A 94 -7.70 11.94 -10.30
C LEU A 94 -8.10 13.33 -9.76
N SER A 95 -8.20 14.32 -10.64
CA SER A 95 -8.52 15.71 -10.24
C SER A 95 -9.88 15.85 -9.58
N GLN A 96 -10.87 15.07 -10.02
CA GLN A 96 -12.19 15.04 -9.38
C GLN A 96 -12.08 14.49 -7.96
N MET A 97 -11.39 13.36 -7.79
CA MET A 97 -11.25 12.73 -6.48
C MET A 97 -10.42 13.57 -5.50
N GLU A 98 -9.38 14.26 -5.99
CA GLU A 98 -8.62 15.23 -5.17
C GLU A 98 -9.51 16.37 -4.65
N SER A 99 -10.41 16.88 -5.48
CA SER A 99 -11.36 17.91 -5.10
C SER A 99 -12.36 17.40 -4.06
N GLU A 100 -12.88 16.19 -4.22
CA GLU A 100 -13.84 15.59 -3.29
C GLU A 100 -13.21 15.24 -1.93
N LEU A 101 -11.98 14.74 -1.93
CA LEU A 101 -11.21 14.42 -0.72
C LEU A 101 -10.57 15.64 -0.07
N GLN A 102 -10.62 16.81 -0.74
CA GLN A 102 -9.90 18.03 -0.32
C GLN A 102 -8.41 17.75 -0.02
N GLY A 103 -7.79 16.94 -0.87
CA GLY A 103 -6.42 16.46 -0.71
C GLY A 103 -5.75 16.24 -2.05
N LYS A 104 -4.46 15.92 -2.02
CA LYS A 104 -3.70 15.53 -3.20
C LYS A 104 -3.41 14.04 -3.15
N ILE A 105 -3.67 13.36 -4.25
CA ILE A 105 -3.38 11.93 -4.40
C ILE A 105 -2.04 11.79 -5.14
N LEU A 106 -1.17 10.94 -4.61
CA LEU A 106 0.07 10.55 -5.27
C LEU A 106 -0.01 9.06 -5.64
N PHE A 107 0.29 8.73 -6.89
CA PHE A 107 0.61 7.34 -7.24
C PHE A 107 2.00 7.04 -6.70
N THR A 108 2.09 6.07 -5.80
CA THR A 108 3.32 5.69 -5.09
C THR A 108 3.63 4.21 -5.23
N PRO A 109 3.75 3.70 -6.49
CA PRO A 109 4.05 2.30 -6.75
C PRO A 109 5.43 1.90 -6.24
N GLY A 110 5.66 0.59 -6.15
CA GLY A 110 6.95 0.02 -5.79
C GLY A 110 6.90 -0.93 -4.61
N HIS A 111 6.14 -0.63 -3.54
CA HIS A 111 5.74 -1.65 -2.58
C HIS A 111 4.81 -2.65 -3.27
N THR A 112 3.75 -2.13 -3.87
CA THR A 112 2.89 -2.80 -4.86
C THR A 112 2.65 -1.87 -6.05
N ALA A 113 2.24 -2.42 -7.18
CA ALA A 113 1.96 -1.65 -8.39
C ALA A 113 0.72 -0.74 -8.26
N ASP A 114 -0.18 -1.03 -7.31
CA ASP A 114 -1.42 -0.30 -7.03
C ASP A 114 -1.30 0.69 -5.88
N SER A 115 -0.12 0.86 -5.30
CA SER A 115 0.09 1.74 -4.14
C SER A 115 -0.21 3.21 -4.46
N ILE A 116 -1.03 3.82 -3.60
CA ILE A 116 -1.39 5.25 -3.63
C ILE A 116 -1.27 5.88 -2.25
N SER A 117 -0.98 7.17 -2.23
CA SER A 117 -0.86 7.97 -1.00
C SER A 117 -1.79 9.16 -1.05
N LEU A 118 -2.28 9.61 0.10
CA LEU A 118 -3.16 10.77 0.22
C LEU A 118 -2.51 11.87 1.08
N LEU A 119 -2.35 13.06 0.52
CA LEU A 119 -1.86 14.25 1.20
C LEU A 119 -3.02 15.17 1.56
N VAL A 120 -3.26 15.38 2.86
CA VAL A 120 -4.26 16.30 3.40
C VAL A 120 -3.60 17.21 4.43
N ASN A 121 -3.75 18.52 4.27
CA ASN A 121 -3.23 19.52 5.23
C ASN A 121 -1.76 19.26 5.63
N ASP A 122 -0.86 19.12 4.67
CA ASP A 122 0.57 18.84 4.89
C ASP A 122 0.89 17.45 5.50
N ASN A 123 -0.10 16.59 5.74
CA ASN A 123 0.04 15.24 6.28
C ASN A 123 -0.14 14.21 5.16
N LEU A 124 0.87 13.40 4.91
CA LEU A 124 0.83 12.34 3.91
C LEU A 124 0.54 10.99 4.57
N PHE A 125 -0.55 10.36 4.17
CA PHE A 125 -0.90 8.98 4.51
C PHE A 125 -0.38 8.09 3.37
N CYS A 126 0.73 7.41 3.59
CA CYS A 126 1.47 6.78 2.50
C CYS A 126 1.30 5.26 2.41
N GLY A 127 0.44 4.65 3.22
CA GLY A 127 0.36 3.19 3.27
C GLY A 127 1.74 2.60 3.51
N ASP A 128 2.14 1.67 2.66
CA ASP A 128 3.43 0.98 2.70
C ASP A 128 4.45 1.50 1.68
N ALA A 129 4.21 2.65 1.07
CA ALA A 129 5.25 3.35 0.31
C ALA A 129 6.44 3.75 1.21
N ALA A 130 6.26 3.75 2.53
CA ALA A 130 7.32 3.81 3.52
C ALA A 130 6.84 3.19 4.84
N MET A 131 7.74 2.68 5.67
CA MET A 131 7.42 1.99 6.91
C MET A 131 8.33 2.46 8.05
N ASN A 132 7.81 2.56 9.29
CA ASN A 132 8.56 2.98 10.47
C ASN A 132 8.32 2.02 11.64
N GLY A 133 8.40 0.73 11.41
CA GLY A 133 8.22 -0.32 12.42
C GLY A 133 9.13 -1.52 12.15
N ILE A 134 9.38 -2.35 13.17
CA ILE A 134 10.14 -3.60 13.03
C ILE A 134 9.30 -4.58 12.20
N PRO A 135 9.90 -5.32 11.22
CA PRO A 135 11.33 -5.45 10.93
C PRO A 135 11.88 -4.51 9.83
N SER A 136 11.17 -3.43 9.51
CA SER A 136 11.65 -2.42 8.55
C SER A 136 12.92 -1.73 9.05
N SER A 137 13.79 -1.36 8.15
CA SER A 137 14.94 -0.51 8.41
C SER A 137 15.01 0.64 7.40
N ASN A 138 15.59 1.76 7.81
CA ASN A 138 15.79 2.93 6.94
C ASN A 138 14.49 3.47 6.29
N ARG A 139 13.33 3.29 6.91
CA ARG A 139 11.98 3.61 6.38
C ARG A 139 11.57 2.78 5.15
N ILE A 140 12.35 1.80 4.75
CA ILE A 140 12.04 0.92 3.62
C ILE A 140 11.09 -0.18 4.12
N THR A 141 10.00 -0.40 3.38
CA THR A 141 9.04 -1.46 3.70
C THR A 141 9.67 -2.85 3.60
N ILE A 142 9.05 -3.84 4.23
CA ILE A 142 9.60 -5.21 4.26
C ILE A 142 9.52 -5.92 2.91
N TRP A 143 8.56 -5.56 2.07
CA TRP A 143 8.34 -6.11 0.73
C TRP A 143 8.37 -5.00 -0.31
N VAL A 144 9.03 -5.24 -1.44
CA VAL A 144 9.14 -4.31 -2.56
C VAL A 144 8.97 -5.10 -3.86
N GLU A 145 7.97 -4.73 -4.67
CA GLU A 145 7.75 -5.32 -5.99
C GLU A 145 8.73 -4.74 -7.03
N SER A 146 8.87 -3.41 -7.02
CA SER A 146 9.72 -2.68 -7.97
C SER A 146 10.59 -1.67 -7.24
N LYS A 147 11.90 -1.91 -7.24
CA LYS A 147 12.87 -1.00 -6.59
C LYS A 147 12.88 0.38 -7.24
N ASP A 148 12.84 0.42 -8.57
CA ASP A 148 12.94 1.68 -9.33
C ASP A 148 11.69 2.54 -9.12
N GLU A 149 10.49 1.94 -9.14
CA GLU A 149 9.24 2.64 -8.83
C GLU A 149 9.20 3.08 -7.36
N PHE A 150 9.71 2.26 -6.44
CA PHE A 150 9.78 2.60 -5.02
C PHE A 150 10.66 3.83 -4.77
N GLU A 151 11.80 3.92 -5.47
CA GLU A 151 12.68 5.08 -5.40
C GLU A 151 12.01 6.35 -5.98
N GLN A 152 11.37 6.24 -7.15
CA GLN A 152 10.62 7.32 -7.76
C GLN A 152 9.45 7.79 -6.89
N SER A 153 8.78 6.87 -6.22
CA SER A 153 7.72 7.18 -5.27
C SER A 153 8.23 8.01 -4.08
N TRP A 154 9.42 7.72 -3.58
CA TRP A 154 10.03 8.56 -2.54
C TRP A 154 10.38 9.95 -3.06
N ASP A 155 10.80 10.10 -4.32
CA ASP A 155 11.00 11.41 -4.94
C ASP A 155 9.68 12.19 -5.02
N ALA A 156 8.60 11.55 -5.45
CA ALA A 156 7.28 12.16 -5.50
C ALA A 156 6.79 12.57 -4.10
N ILE A 157 6.98 11.73 -3.09
CA ILE A 157 6.66 12.04 -1.69
C ILE A 157 7.46 13.25 -1.20
N LEU A 158 8.76 13.30 -1.46
CA LEU A 158 9.61 14.42 -1.05
C LEU A 158 9.24 15.72 -1.77
N ALA A 159 8.82 15.66 -3.04
CA ALA A 159 8.37 16.80 -3.82
C ALA A 159 6.94 17.26 -3.49
N SER A 160 6.15 16.46 -2.77
CA SER A 160 4.73 16.71 -2.50
C SER A 160 4.45 17.92 -1.61
N GLY A 161 5.44 18.36 -0.84
CA GLY A 161 5.29 19.41 0.17
C GLY A 161 4.78 18.89 1.53
N ALA A 162 4.64 17.58 1.71
CA ALA A 162 4.25 16.98 2.98
C ALA A 162 5.21 17.41 4.10
N LYS A 163 4.68 17.75 5.26
CA LYS A 163 5.46 18.08 6.45
C LYS A 163 5.58 16.91 7.41
N LYS A 164 4.63 15.98 7.35
CA LYS A 164 4.63 14.78 8.18
C LYS A 164 4.11 13.59 7.38
N ILE A 165 4.72 12.42 7.59
CA ILE A 165 4.38 11.18 6.89
C ILE A 165 3.81 10.19 7.91
N TYR A 166 2.68 9.61 7.56
CA TYR A 166 1.94 8.61 8.32
C TYR A 166 1.97 7.29 7.54
N PRO A 167 2.87 6.37 7.88
CA PRO A 167 2.87 5.05 7.28
C PRO A 167 1.75 4.20 7.89
N ALA A 168 1.35 3.14 7.20
CA ALA A 168 0.41 2.17 7.79
C ALA A 168 1.05 1.42 8.96
N HIS A 169 2.33 1.10 8.87
CA HIS A 169 3.06 0.37 9.91
C HIS A 169 4.09 1.25 10.61
N GLY A 170 3.89 1.42 11.92
CA GLY A 170 4.79 2.13 12.81
C GLY A 170 4.40 3.58 13.07
N SER A 171 5.32 4.34 13.66
CA SER A 171 5.04 5.72 14.07
C SER A 171 5.23 6.72 12.94
N PRO A 172 4.47 7.84 12.92
CA PRO A 172 4.71 8.93 11.99
C PRO A 172 6.13 9.49 12.06
N PHE A 173 6.64 9.98 10.93
CA PHE A 173 7.98 10.53 10.81
C PHE A 173 8.02 11.73 9.85
N TYR A 174 9.19 12.32 9.63
CA TYR A 174 9.36 13.51 8.81
C TYR A 174 9.99 13.19 7.45
N PRO A 175 9.67 13.95 6.37
CA PRO A 175 10.25 13.75 5.04
C PRO A 175 11.79 13.71 5.00
N LYS A 176 12.45 14.44 5.90
CA LYS A 176 13.91 14.37 6.05
C LYS A 176 14.46 12.96 6.30
N ASP A 177 13.63 12.08 6.89
CA ASP A 177 14.04 10.70 7.14
C ASP A 177 14.09 9.91 5.82
N LEU A 178 13.15 10.15 4.88
CA LEU A 178 13.23 9.56 3.54
C LEU A 178 14.46 10.09 2.79
N SER A 179 14.66 11.41 2.79
CA SER A 179 15.82 12.03 2.13
C SER A 179 17.16 11.45 2.62
N ARG A 180 17.29 11.18 3.93
CA ARG A 180 18.49 10.57 4.52
C ARG A 180 18.67 9.10 4.15
N ASN A 181 17.56 8.38 4.01
CA ASN A 181 17.58 6.93 3.83
C ASN A 181 17.45 6.51 2.35
N LYS A 182 17.20 7.44 1.43
CA LYS A 182 17.00 7.14 0.01
C LYS A 182 18.19 6.38 -0.60
N LEU A 183 19.41 6.72 -0.18
CA LEU A 183 20.63 6.04 -0.65
C LEU A 183 20.59 4.52 -0.44
N PHE A 184 19.89 4.05 0.61
CA PHE A 184 19.78 2.61 0.88
C PHE A 184 18.84 1.88 -0.09
N ILE A 185 17.94 2.59 -0.80
CA ILE A 185 17.11 1.98 -1.85
C ILE A 185 17.98 1.57 -3.02
N HIS A 186 18.96 2.39 -3.39
CA HIS A 186 19.88 2.09 -4.50
C HIS A 186 20.60 0.75 -4.31
N ASP A 187 20.97 0.42 -3.08
CA ASP A 187 21.71 -0.80 -2.74
C ASP A 187 20.80 -2.00 -2.42
N LEU A 188 19.46 -1.85 -2.53
CA LEU A 188 18.53 -2.95 -2.26
C LEU A 188 18.78 -4.13 -3.18
N GLN A 189 18.91 -5.29 -2.57
CA GLN A 189 18.88 -6.59 -3.22
C GLN A 189 17.63 -7.34 -2.76
N LEU A 190 16.60 -7.32 -3.56
CA LEU A 190 15.34 -7.97 -3.25
C LEU A 190 15.52 -9.48 -3.15
N ARG A 191 14.97 -10.06 -2.09
CA ARG A 191 15.02 -11.50 -1.81
C ARG A 191 13.65 -12.12 -2.01
N PRO A 192 13.40 -12.77 -3.17
CA PRO A 192 12.11 -13.39 -3.43
C PRO A 192 11.87 -14.56 -2.46
N LEU A 193 10.64 -14.67 -1.99
CA LEU A 193 10.20 -15.85 -1.26
C LEU A 193 9.86 -16.95 -2.27
N LYS A 194 10.30 -18.18 -1.99
CA LYS A 194 9.88 -19.34 -2.78
C LYS A 194 8.45 -19.72 -2.36
N HIS A 195 7.48 -19.29 -3.13
CA HIS A 195 6.11 -19.80 -2.98
C HIS A 195 6.01 -21.18 -3.62
N LYS A 196 5.39 -22.11 -2.94
CA LYS A 196 4.94 -23.35 -3.56
C LYS A 196 3.78 -22.94 -4.49
N THR A 197 4.08 -22.80 -5.78
CA THR A 197 3.03 -22.82 -6.81
C THR A 197 2.35 -24.18 -6.65
N GLN A 198 1.12 -24.17 -6.16
CA GLN A 198 0.26 -25.35 -6.28
C GLN A 198 -0.07 -25.46 -7.77
N GLY A 199 0.52 -26.50 -8.43
CA GLY A 199 0.16 -26.91 -9.77
C GLY A 199 -1.25 -27.46 -9.82
#